data_a345b36646dc712e7d8e64999895c4d4
#
_entry.id   a345b36646dc712e7d8e64999895c4d4
#
_cell.length_a   1.000
_cell.length_b   1.000
_cell.length_c   1.000
_cell.angle_alpha   90.00
_cell.angle_beta   90.00
_cell.angle_gamma   90.00
#
_symmetry.space_group_name_H-M   'P 1'
#
loop_
_entity.id
_entity.type
_entity.pdbx_description
1 polymer ?
#
loop_
_entity_poly.entity_id
_entity_poly.type
_entity_poly.pdbx_seq_one_letter_code
_entity_poly.pdbx_strand_id
1 'polypeptide(L)'
;MSDSIDTHNEADISVISYMLDAVRHGASTVHILSDDTDVFVIMVYWCWKAGITTNLQMEKWNGTVLSINATAKNLGDHCCSILAMHALSGCDTTSYPVGKGKVSAIKAMRVVPGKLLHCIGEAEATDLQITKATRTFFLTLYNQSNSVTLDAARYDIYRKRKRPPALKTLPPTERNMYLYGRRAHLQVLLWKAADQADPPAVDVTLFGWEKKMGLKEGEELIMPTQDSSPVALPALLDVVSCGCRAGLKPRTSAKCSCAAAGLACTSYCSCKGNDGICCNILTQQQEHKESDEGSGEDDDRTDEDSEDEEAAFC
;
A
#
# COMPACT_ATOMS: atom_id res chain seq x y z
N MET A 1 10.13 3.41 -30.46
CA MET A 1 10.82 4.15 -29.40
C MET A 1 10.24 3.60 -28.11
N SER A 2 11.02 2.91 -27.31
CA SER A 2 10.53 2.34 -26.04
C SER A 2 10.43 3.47 -25.04
N ASP A 3 9.19 3.78 -24.60
CA ASP A 3 8.92 4.73 -23.55
C ASP A 3 9.32 4.11 -22.21
N SER A 4 10.62 4.18 -21.92
CA SER A 4 11.15 3.86 -20.59
C SER A 4 10.94 5.05 -19.67
N ILE A 5 10.49 4.81 -18.44
CA ILE A 5 10.59 5.83 -17.40
C ILE A 5 12.08 6.15 -17.27
N ASP A 6 12.39 7.44 -17.40
CA ASP A 6 13.73 7.93 -17.11
C ASP A 6 13.97 7.89 -15.60
N THR A 7 14.54 6.78 -15.14
CA THR A 7 14.79 6.51 -13.72
C THR A 7 15.84 7.45 -13.12
N HIS A 8 16.57 8.20 -13.94
CA HIS A 8 17.50 9.23 -13.48
C HIS A 8 16.83 10.52 -12.99
N ASN A 9 15.52 10.69 -13.21
CA ASN A 9 14.79 11.88 -12.79
C ASN A 9 14.20 11.80 -11.38
N GLU A 10 14.31 10.66 -10.68
CA GLU A 10 13.92 10.61 -9.27
C GLU A 10 15.02 11.21 -8.39
N ALA A 11 14.67 12.30 -7.68
CA ALA A 11 15.60 13.03 -6.80
C ALA A 11 16.23 12.14 -5.75
N ASP A 12 15.47 11.19 -5.19
CA ASP A 12 15.89 10.26 -4.14
C ASP A 12 17.03 9.34 -4.59
N ILE A 13 16.92 8.81 -5.82
CA ILE A 13 17.97 7.98 -6.42
C ILE A 13 19.23 8.81 -6.66
N SER A 14 19.07 10.04 -7.14
CA SER A 14 20.19 10.95 -7.40
C SER A 14 20.96 11.29 -6.12
N VAL A 15 20.26 11.55 -5.01
CA VAL A 15 20.88 11.80 -3.69
C VAL A 15 21.76 10.62 -3.27
N ILE A 16 21.29 9.39 -3.46
CA ILE A 16 22.05 8.19 -3.12
C ILE A 16 23.28 8.04 -4.02
N SER A 17 23.15 8.28 -5.31
CA SER A 17 24.27 8.25 -6.24
C SER A 17 25.37 9.22 -5.82
N TYR A 18 25.03 10.46 -5.45
CA TYR A 18 25.98 11.46 -4.93
C TYR A 18 26.60 11.03 -3.61
N MET A 19 25.83 10.45 -2.69
CA MET A 19 26.34 9.91 -1.44
C MET A 19 27.40 8.83 -1.69
N LEU A 20 27.09 7.87 -2.55
CA LEU A 20 28.02 6.78 -2.90
C LEU A 20 29.29 7.30 -3.57
N ASP A 21 29.16 8.31 -4.42
CA ASP A 21 30.29 8.94 -5.08
C ASP A 21 31.20 9.66 -4.07
N ALA A 22 30.64 10.45 -3.16
CA ALA A 22 31.38 11.10 -2.09
C ALA A 22 32.16 10.09 -1.21
N VAL A 23 31.53 8.96 -0.88
CA VAL A 23 32.17 7.87 -0.13
C VAL A 23 33.33 7.27 -0.93
N ARG A 24 33.17 7.01 -2.23
CA ARG A 24 34.23 6.49 -3.11
C ARG A 24 35.41 7.44 -3.20
N HIS A 25 35.17 8.75 -3.12
CA HIS A 25 36.22 9.78 -3.11
C HIS A 25 36.82 10.05 -1.72
N GLY A 26 36.52 9.23 -0.73
CA GLY A 26 37.13 9.25 0.59
C GLY A 26 36.61 10.33 1.54
N ALA A 27 35.37 10.79 1.36
CA ALA A 27 34.74 11.69 2.32
C ALA A 27 34.71 11.04 3.71
N SER A 28 35.10 11.79 4.75
CA SER A 28 35.07 11.33 6.15
C SER A 28 33.66 11.41 6.74
N THR A 29 32.84 12.34 6.23
CA THR A 29 31.45 12.56 6.62
C THR A 29 30.63 12.96 5.39
N VAL A 30 29.43 12.41 5.26
CA VAL A 30 28.44 12.85 4.30
C VAL A 30 27.20 13.27 5.08
N HIS A 31 26.78 14.50 4.85
CA HIS A 31 25.63 15.11 5.51
C HIS A 31 24.59 15.48 4.47
N ILE A 32 23.38 14.93 4.59
CA ILE A 32 22.27 15.14 3.66
C ILE A 32 21.17 15.89 4.40
N LEU A 33 20.66 16.94 3.78
CA LEU A 33 19.53 17.71 4.31
C LEU A 33 18.27 17.29 3.58
N SER A 34 17.38 16.59 4.29
CA SER A 34 16.10 16.10 3.75
C SER A 34 15.13 15.74 4.87
N ASP A 35 13.82 15.92 4.64
CA ASP A 35 12.75 15.38 5.49
C ASP A 35 12.16 14.08 4.91
N ASP A 36 12.67 13.63 3.76
CA ASP A 36 12.09 12.52 3.03
C ASP A 36 12.47 11.17 3.65
N THR A 37 11.45 10.40 4.03
CA THR A 37 11.62 9.05 4.60
C THR A 37 12.16 8.06 3.57
N ASP A 38 11.83 8.22 2.28
CA ASP A 38 12.30 7.35 1.20
C ASP A 38 13.84 7.48 1.10
N VAL A 39 14.37 8.71 1.09
CA VAL A 39 15.81 9.00 1.11
C VAL A 39 16.48 8.34 2.32
N PHE A 40 15.90 8.50 3.52
CA PHE A 40 16.44 7.91 4.75
C PHE A 40 16.57 6.39 4.65
N VAL A 41 15.49 5.72 4.23
CA VAL A 41 15.44 4.25 4.15
C VAL A 41 16.41 3.71 3.10
N ILE A 42 16.52 4.39 1.95
CA ILE A 42 17.45 4.01 0.89
C ILE A 42 18.90 4.17 1.37
N MET A 43 19.23 5.27 2.07
CA MET A 43 20.55 5.47 2.68
C MET A 43 20.91 4.36 3.67
N VAL A 44 19.97 3.97 4.55
CA VAL A 44 20.19 2.87 5.52
C VAL A 44 20.51 1.56 4.82
N TYR A 45 19.75 1.23 3.76
CA TYR A 45 19.99 0.04 2.95
C TYR A 45 21.40 0.07 2.31
N TRP A 46 21.76 1.18 1.66
CA TRP A 46 23.05 1.29 0.98
C TRP A 46 24.24 1.36 1.94
N CYS A 47 24.07 1.99 3.12
CA CYS A 47 25.05 1.96 4.19
C CYS A 47 25.39 0.53 4.60
N TRP A 48 24.38 -0.30 4.81
CA TRP A 48 24.52 -1.71 5.15
C TRP A 48 25.08 -2.53 3.98
N LYS A 49 24.49 -2.40 2.78
CA LYS A 49 24.84 -3.20 1.59
C LYS A 49 26.30 -2.99 1.17
N ALA A 50 26.76 -1.75 1.16
CA ALA A 50 28.11 -1.39 0.73
C ALA A 50 29.13 -1.41 1.88
N GLY A 51 28.72 -1.73 3.12
CA GLY A 51 29.60 -1.74 4.30
C GLY A 51 30.22 -0.38 4.58
N ILE A 52 29.47 0.71 4.40
CA ILE A 52 29.99 2.07 4.49
C ILE A 52 30.36 2.41 5.93
N THR A 53 31.62 2.77 6.14
CA THR A 53 32.16 3.22 7.44
C THR A 53 32.24 4.73 7.56
N THR A 54 32.13 5.47 6.46
CA THR A 54 31.99 6.92 6.43
C THR A 54 30.83 7.35 7.32
N ASN A 55 30.99 8.42 8.10
CA ASN A 55 29.92 8.95 8.93
C ASN A 55 28.80 9.51 8.05
N LEU A 56 27.66 8.80 7.96
CA LEU A 56 26.51 9.20 7.19
C LEU A 56 25.44 9.77 8.13
N GLN A 57 25.01 10.98 7.85
CA GLN A 57 24.00 11.71 8.62
C GLN A 57 22.95 12.30 7.71
N MET A 58 21.70 12.26 8.15
CA MET A 58 20.60 12.99 7.53
C MET A 58 20.07 14.01 8.53
N GLU A 59 19.97 15.26 8.14
CA GLU A 59 19.42 16.34 8.94
C GLU A 59 18.06 16.74 8.36
N LYS A 60 17.08 16.82 9.24
CA LYS A 60 15.74 17.35 8.93
C LYS A 60 15.73 18.87 8.97
N TRP A 61 14.74 19.48 8.32
CA TRP A 61 14.54 20.93 8.34
C TRP A 61 14.30 21.50 9.75
N ASN A 62 13.83 20.66 10.70
CA ASN A 62 13.68 21.05 12.11
C ASN A 62 14.99 20.95 12.92
N GLY A 63 16.12 20.61 12.29
CA GLY A 63 17.44 20.47 12.91
C GLY A 63 17.69 19.13 13.57
N THR A 64 16.78 18.16 13.48
CA THR A 64 17.01 16.80 13.98
C THR A 64 18.01 16.08 13.09
N VAL A 65 19.07 15.54 13.69
CA VAL A 65 20.12 14.79 12.97
C VAL A 65 19.97 13.31 13.24
N LEU A 66 19.86 12.52 12.19
CA LEU A 66 19.72 11.07 12.21
C LEU A 66 21.03 10.41 11.79
N SER A 67 21.50 9.45 12.55
CA SER A 67 22.69 8.66 12.19
C SER A 67 22.27 7.44 11.37
N ILE A 68 22.62 7.45 10.09
CA ILE A 68 22.34 6.33 9.18
C ILE A 68 23.14 5.08 9.60
N ASN A 69 24.41 5.24 9.99
CA ASN A 69 25.23 4.11 10.43
C ASN A 69 24.68 3.46 11.71
N ALA A 70 24.20 4.25 12.67
CA ALA A 70 23.62 3.71 13.90
C ALA A 70 22.33 2.93 13.58
N THR A 71 21.48 3.47 12.72
CA THR A 71 20.24 2.81 12.27
C THR A 71 20.55 1.49 11.54
N ALA A 72 21.48 1.50 10.58
CA ALA A 72 21.87 0.29 9.87
C ALA A 72 22.46 -0.78 10.81
N LYS A 73 23.26 -0.36 11.80
CA LYS A 73 23.81 -1.25 12.83
C LYS A 73 22.70 -1.86 13.69
N ASN A 74 21.72 -1.07 14.13
CA ASN A 74 20.60 -1.53 14.97
C ASN A 74 19.67 -2.51 14.23
N LEU A 75 19.47 -2.30 12.93
CA LEU A 75 18.69 -3.20 12.09
C LEU A 75 19.46 -4.49 11.74
N GLY A 76 20.78 -4.41 11.62
CA GLY A 76 21.60 -5.56 11.26
C GLY A 76 21.14 -6.23 9.98
N ASP A 77 20.95 -7.55 10.01
CA ASP A 77 20.53 -8.33 8.85
C ASP A 77 19.14 -7.96 8.31
N HIS A 78 18.29 -7.27 9.11
CA HIS A 78 16.99 -6.79 8.63
C HIS A 78 17.11 -5.68 7.58
N CYS A 79 18.28 -5.03 7.46
CA CYS A 79 18.53 -4.06 6.40
C CYS A 79 18.29 -4.64 5.00
N CYS A 80 18.50 -5.94 4.78
CA CYS A 80 18.22 -6.59 3.49
C CYS A 80 16.74 -6.52 3.07
N SER A 81 15.85 -6.31 4.01
CA SER A 81 14.39 -6.29 3.80
C SER A 81 13.76 -4.91 4.00
N ILE A 82 14.56 -3.90 4.39
CA ILE A 82 14.02 -2.59 4.76
C ILE A 82 13.33 -1.87 3.59
N LEU A 83 13.93 -1.93 2.39
CA LEU A 83 13.33 -1.35 1.18
C LEU A 83 11.99 -2.02 0.85
N ALA A 84 11.94 -3.35 0.92
CA ALA A 84 10.72 -4.11 0.67
C ALA A 84 9.62 -3.78 1.69
N MET A 85 9.96 -3.71 2.97
CA MET A 85 9.06 -3.31 4.04
C MET A 85 8.53 -1.90 3.79
N HIS A 86 9.40 -0.96 3.42
CA HIS A 86 9.04 0.43 3.19
C HIS A 86 8.08 0.56 2.00
N ALA A 87 8.39 -0.02 0.85
CA ALA A 87 7.53 -0.04 -0.33
C ALA A 87 6.19 -0.74 -0.07
N LEU A 88 6.17 -1.84 0.72
CA LEU A 88 4.95 -2.57 1.08
C LEU A 88 4.12 -1.87 2.17
N SER A 89 4.63 -0.92 2.90
CA SER A 89 3.88 -0.15 3.88
C SER A 89 3.44 1.22 3.38
N GLY A 90 3.84 1.58 2.16
CA GLY A 90 3.51 2.82 1.47
C GLY A 90 4.72 3.73 1.31
N CYS A 91 4.90 4.26 0.12
CA CYS A 91 5.87 5.27 -0.29
C CYS A 91 5.22 6.12 -1.38
N ASP A 92 5.93 7.04 -1.99
CA ASP A 92 5.38 7.96 -3.00
C ASP A 92 4.67 7.25 -4.16
N THR A 93 5.16 6.08 -4.55
CA THR A 93 4.62 5.31 -5.68
C THR A 93 3.67 4.18 -5.28
N THR A 94 3.58 3.85 -3.99
CA THR A 94 2.73 2.77 -3.50
C THR A 94 1.78 3.26 -2.43
N SER A 95 0.57 2.68 -2.39
CA SER A 95 -0.43 3.01 -1.38
C SER A 95 0.00 2.53 0.01
N TYR A 96 -0.62 3.04 1.05
CA TYR A 96 -0.41 2.58 2.42
C TYR A 96 -1.67 1.85 2.97
N PRO A 97 -1.48 0.83 3.81
CA PRO A 97 -2.60 0.17 4.50
C PRO A 97 -3.12 1.07 5.63
N VAL A 98 -4.40 1.42 5.59
CA VAL A 98 -5.03 2.33 6.56
C VAL A 98 -4.89 1.79 7.98
N GLY A 99 -4.39 2.63 8.90
CA GLY A 99 -4.16 2.28 10.31
C GLY A 99 -2.99 1.31 10.55
N LYS A 100 -2.03 1.25 9.63
CA LYS A 100 -0.82 0.44 9.72
C LYS A 100 0.40 1.26 9.30
N GLY A 101 0.93 2.04 10.24
CA GLY A 101 2.11 2.87 9.99
C GLY A 101 3.43 2.08 9.97
N LYS A 102 4.54 2.80 9.78
CA LYS A 102 5.91 2.24 9.66
C LYS A 102 6.33 1.42 10.87
N VAL A 103 5.96 1.84 12.09
CA VAL A 103 6.23 1.08 13.34
C VAL A 103 5.66 -0.34 13.26
N SER A 104 4.39 -0.45 12.84
CA SER A 104 3.74 -1.75 12.67
C SER A 104 4.39 -2.57 11.56
N ALA A 105 4.80 -1.92 10.47
CA ALA A 105 5.47 -2.55 9.34
C ALA A 105 6.85 -3.11 9.72
N ILE A 106 7.65 -2.36 10.50
CA ILE A 106 8.95 -2.83 11.02
C ILE A 106 8.77 -4.04 11.94
N LYS A 107 7.78 -4.00 12.84
CA LYS A 107 7.46 -5.15 13.69
C LYS A 107 7.09 -6.38 12.84
N ALA A 108 6.28 -6.20 11.80
CA ALA A 108 5.92 -7.28 10.88
C ALA A 108 7.15 -7.80 10.12
N MET A 109 8.00 -6.92 9.59
CA MET A 109 9.24 -7.29 8.90
C MET A 109 10.15 -8.18 9.76
N ARG A 110 10.30 -7.85 11.06
CA ARG A 110 11.14 -8.63 11.98
C ARG A 110 10.59 -10.02 12.29
N VAL A 111 9.29 -10.24 12.10
CA VAL A 111 8.60 -11.53 12.37
C VAL A 111 8.47 -12.38 11.11
N VAL A 112 8.44 -11.75 9.92
CA VAL A 112 8.38 -12.49 8.64
C VAL A 112 9.56 -13.46 8.54
N PRO A 113 9.30 -14.77 8.23
CA PRO A 113 10.34 -15.79 8.26
C PRO A 113 11.51 -15.52 7.33
N GLY A 114 12.71 -15.58 7.87
CA GLY A 114 13.96 -15.61 7.13
C GLY A 114 14.15 -14.41 6.19
N LYS A 115 14.66 -14.70 5.00
CA LYS A 115 14.92 -13.70 3.95
C LYS A 115 13.77 -13.58 2.95
N LEU A 116 12.52 -13.89 3.35
CA LEU A 116 11.40 -13.95 2.42
C LEU A 116 11.17 -12.62 1.69
N LEU A 117 11.28 -11.49 2.40
CA LEU A 117 11.13 -10.16 1.80
C LEU A 117 12.31 -9.77 0.91
N HIS A 118 13.44 -10.44 1.03
CA HIS A 118 14.64 -10.12 0.25
C HIS A 118 14.44 -10.29 -1.26
N CYS A 119 13.53 -11.19 -1.69
CA CYS A 119 13.25 -11.39 -3.12
C CYS A 119 12.57 -10.16 -3.77
N ILE A 120 11.95 -9.29 -2.98
CA ILE A 120 11.35 -8.06 -3.51
C ILE A 120 12.49 -7.11 -3.91
N GLY A 121 12.46 -6.68 -5.18
CA GLY A 121 13.52 -5.89 -5.78
C GLY A 121 14.75 -6.70 -6.22
N GLU A 122 14.64 -8.01 -6.38
CA GLU A 122 15.65 -8.83 -7.06
C GLU A 122 15.20 -9.11 -8.50
N ALA A 123 16.04 -8.82 -9.48
CA ALA A 123 15.69 -8.94 -10.91
C ALA A 123 15.24 -10.38 -11.28
N GLU A 124 15.81 -11.39 -10.62
CA GLU A 124 15.53 -12.81 -10.88
C GLU A 124 14.32 -13.35 -10.08
N ALA A 125 13.66 -12.49 -9.29
CA ALA A 125 12.53 -12.93 -8.48
C ALA A 125 11.32 -13.27 -9.36
N THR A 126 10.77 -14.45 -9.15
CA THR A 126 9.55 -14.89 -9.85
C THR A 126 8.30 -14.24 -9.22
N ASP A 127 7.24 -14.12 -10.02
CA ASP A 127 5.92 -13.65 -9.53
C ASP A 127 5.43 -14.45 -8.32
N LEU A 128 5.69 -15.74 -8.29
CA LEU A 128 5.30 -16.58 -7.16
C LEU A 128 6.04 -16.23 -5.88
N GLN A 129 7.34 -15.93 -5.97
CA GLN A 129 8.15 -15.49 -4.83
C GLN A 129 7.68 -14.13 -4.31
N ILE A 130 7.47 -13.15 -5.20
CA ILE A 130 6.98 -11.81 -4.87
C ILE A 130 5.60 -11.91 -4.20
N THR A 131 4.67 -12.68 -4.79
CA THR A 131 3.33 -12.88 -4.25
C THR A 131 3.35 -13.53 -2.86
N LYS A 132 4.19 -14.56 -2.68
CA LYS A 132 4.35 -15.21 -1.37
C LYS A 132 4.90 -14.27 -0.33
N ALA A 133 5.93 -13.51 -0.66
CA ALA A 133 6.55 -12.54 0.24
C ALA A 133 5.55 -11.45 0.66
N THR A 134 4.87 -10.85 -0.30
CA THR A 134 3.87 -9.80 -0.08
C THR A 134 2.70 -10.30 0.77
N ARG A 135 2.14 -11.49 0.44
CA ARG A 135 1.06 -12.11 1.22
C ARG A 135 1.48 -12.35 2.67
N THR A 136 2.65 -12.94 2.88
CA THR A 136 3.15 -13.24 4.22
C THR A 136 3.34 -11.95 5.02
N PHE A 137 3.90 -10.90 4.42
CA PHE A 137 4.05 -9.61 5.06
C PHE A 137 2.70 -9.03 5.51
N PHE A 138 1.70 -8.97 4.62
CA PHE A 138 0.39 -8.45 4.97
C PHE A 138 -0.34 -9.31 6.01
N LEU A 139 -0.29 -10.64 5.90
CA LEU A 139 -0.87 -11.51 6.93
C LEU A 139 -0.24 -11.27 8.30
N THR A 140 1.07 -11.07 8.36
CA THR A 140 1.78 -10.74 9.60
C THR A 140 1.40 -9.35 10.10
N LEU A 141 1.36 -8.34 9.23
CA LEU A 141 0.99 -6.96 9.55
C LEU A 141 -0.42 -6.85 10.17
N TYR A 142 -1.33 -7.69 9.72
CA TYR A 142 -2.70 -7.74 10.22
C TYR A 142 -2.93 -8.79 11.31
N ASN A 143 -1.87 -9.39 11.86
CA ASN A 143 -1.92 -10.45 12.89
C ASN A 143 -2.80 -11.65 12.46
N GLN A 144 -2.70 -12.06 11.20
CA GLN A 144 -3.46 -13.15 10.59
C GLN A 144 -2.53 -14.23 9.98
N SER A 145 -1.37 -14.47 10.59
CA SER A 145 -0.35 -15.41 10.07
C SER A 145 -0.84 -16.84 9.92
N ASN A 146 -1.96 -17.20 10.55
CA ASN A 146 -2.60 -18.52 10.41
C ASN A 146 -3.55 -18.62 9.20
N SER A 147 -3.85 -17.51 8.55
CA SER A 147 -4.72 -17.51 7.35
C SER A 147 -3.91 -17.91 6.12
N VAL A 148 -4.55 -18.62 5.21
CA VAL A 148 -3.92 -19.07 3.95
C VAL A 148 -3.89 -17.94 2.92
N THR A 149 -4.94 -17.11 2.90
CA THR A 149 -5.12 -16.00 1.95
C THR A 149 -5.54 -14.73 2.67
N LEU A 150 -5.32 -13.58 2.02
CA LEU A 150 -5.80 -12.30 2.54
C LEU A 150 -7.32 -12.21 2.51
N ASP A 151 -7.98 -12.84 1.54
CA ASP A 151 -9.45 -12.84 1.49
C ASP A 151 -10.04 -13.63 2.66
N ALA A 152 -9.43 -14.74 3.06
CA ALA A 152 -9.81 -15.47 4.27
C ALA A 152 -9.56 -14.62 5.53
N ALA A 153 -8.41 -13.93 5.60
CA ALA A 153 -8.08 -13.02 6.69
C ALA A 153 -9.07 -11.86 6.81
N ARG A 154 -9.46 -11.23 5.67
CA ARG A 154 -10.48 -10.19 5.59
C ARG A 154 -11.80 -10.65 6.17
N TYR A 155 -12.27 -11.82 5.73
CA TYR A 155 -13.51 -12.42 6.21
C TYR A 155 -13.47 -12.69 7.72
N ASP A 156 -12.37 -13.26 8.20
CA ASP A 156 -12.19 -13.55 9.61
C ASP A 156 -12.16 -12.30 10.50
N ILE A 157 -11.47 -11.24 10.07
CA ILE A 157 -11.43 -9.96 10.77
C ILE A 157 -12.84 -9.36 10.81
N TYR A 158 -13.53 -9.35 9.66
CA TYR A 158 -14.89 -8.81 9.56
C TYR A 158 -15.86 -9.55 10.48
N ARG A 159 -15.85 -10.88 10.45
CA ARG A 159 -16.78 -11.72 11.20
C ARG A 159 -16.56 -11.70 12.72
N LYS A 160 -15.29 -11.59 13.17
CA LYS A 160 -14.95 -11.66 14.60
C LYS A 160 -15.32 -10.40 15.40
N ARG A 161 -15.58 -9.30 14.75
CA ARG A 161 -15.90 -8.03 15.41
C ARG A 161 -17.40 -7.92 15.67
N LYS A 162 -17.79 -7.42 16.85
CA LYS A 162 -19.18 -7.14 17.20
C LYS A 162 -19.81 -6.07 16.27
N ARG A 163 -19.01 -5.08 15.84
CA ARG A 163 -19.35 -4.09 14.82
C ARG A 163 -18.46 -4.32 13.60
N PRO A 164 -19.02 -4.28 12.38
CA PRO A 164 -18.20 -4.42 11.17
C PRO A 164 -17.14 -3.30 11.11
N PRO A 165 -15.87 -3.64 10.87
CA PRO A 165 -14.85 -2.62 10.68
C PRO A 165 -15.07 -1.90 9.34
N ALA A 166 -14.61 -0.65 9.23
CA ALA A 166 -14.60 0.04 7.95
C ALA A 166 -13.80 -0.76 6.91
N LEU A 167 -14.32 -0.91 5.70
CA LEU A 167 -13.70 -1.76 4.66
C LEU A 167 -12.26 -1.34 4.34
N LYS A 168 -11.96 -0.04 4.43
CA LYS A 168 -10.61 0.51 4.21
C LYS A 168 -9.57 0.03 5.22
N THR A 169 -10.00 -0.41 6.42
CA THR A 169 -9.10 -0.91 7.49
C THR A 169 -8.81 -2.41 7.39
N LEU A 170 -9.47 -3.11 6.48
CA LEU A 170 -9.21 -4.53 6.22
C LEU A 170 -7.95 -4.71 5.36
N PRO A 171 -7.29 -5.88 5.42
CA PRO A 171 -6.21 -6.21 4.49
C PRO A 171 -6.63 -6.00 3.03
N PRO A 172 -5.72 -5.77 2.08
CA PRO A 172 -6.07 -5.77 0.66
C PRO A 172 -6.68 -7.12 0.25
N THR A 173 -7.47 -7.14 -0.82
CA THR A 173 -7.88 -8.41 -1.45
C THR A 173 -6.66 -9.14 -2.03
N GLU A 174 -6.78 -10.44 -2.24
CA GLU A 174 -5.68 -11.24 -2.80
C GLU A 174 -5.22 -10.68 -4.17
N ARG A 175 -6.16 -10.24 -5.00
CA ARG A 175 -5.87 -9.63 -6.30
C ARG A 175 -5.17 -8.29 -6.18
N ASN A 176 -5.66 -7.41 -5.32
CA ASN A 176 -5.03 -6.11 -5.09
C ASN A 176 -3.65 -6.27 -4.46
N MET A 177 -3.46 -7.22 -3.55
CA MET A 177 -2.15 -7.55 -2.98
C MET A 177 -1.16 -7.99 -4.07
N TYR A 178 -1.60 -8.80 -5.03
CA TYR A 178 -0.76 -9.22 -6.15
C TYR A 178 -0.25 -8.02 -6.96
N LEU A 179 -1.16 -7.12 -7.38
CA LEU A 179 -0.81 -5.92 -8.13
C LEU A 179 0.07 -4.98 -7.31
N TYR A 180 -0.25 -4.85 -6.03
CA TYR A 180 0.50 -4.04 -5.08
C TYR A 180 1.94 -4.54 -4.89
N GLY A 181 2.12 -5.84 -4.67
CA GLY A 181 3.44 -6.46 -4.53
C GLY A 181 4.34 -6.26 -5.75
N ARG A 182 3.76 -6.25 -6.95
CA ARG A 182 4.50 -5.98 -8.19
C ARG A 182 4.96 -4.53 -8.27
N ARG A 183 4.11 -3.56 -7.89
CA ARG A 183 4.51 -2.15 -7.83
C ARG A 183 5.60 -1.92 -6.80
N ALA A 184 5.46 -2.49 -5.61
CA ALA A 184 6.50 -2.43 -4.58
C ALA A 184 7.82 -3.10 -5.05
N HIS A 185 7.72 -4.20 -5.79
CA HIS A 185 8.90 -4.86 -6.37
C HIS A 185 9.63 -3.97 -7.38
N LEU A 186 8.89 -3.31 -8.27
CA LEU A 186 9.47 -2.34 -9.21
C LEU A 186 10.19 -1.20 -8.46
N GLN A 187 9.52 -0.60 -7.47
CA GLN A 187 10.10 0.51 -6.71
C GLN A 187 11.41 0.09 -6.03
N VAL A 188 11.44 -1.09 -5.43
CA VAL A 188 12.67 -1.59 -4.79
C VAL A 188 13.76 -1.92 -5.82
N LEU A 189 13.41 -2.40 -7.02
CA LEU A 189 14.37 -2.56 -8.12
C LEU A 189 15.05 -1.23 -8.47
N LEU A 190 14.26 -0.16 -8.60
CA LEU A 190 14.78 1.18 -8.90
C LEU A 190 15.71 1.68 -7.79
N TRP A 191 15.30 1.57 -6.53
CA TRP A 191 16.15 1.96 -5.40
C TRP A 191 17.44 1.16 -5.28
N LYS A 192 17.42 -0.13 -5.63
CA LYS A 192 18.61 -0.99 -5.65
C LYS A 192 19.54 -0.69 -6.83
N ALA A 193 19.07 -0.01 -7.86
CA ALA A 193 19.86 0.41 -9.02
C ALA A 193 20.52 1.79 -8.85
N ALA A 194 20.42 2.41 -7.67
CA ALA A 194 20.93 3.77 -7.42
C ALA A 194 22.45 3.93 -7.63
N ASP A 195 23.23 2.84 -7.66
CA ASP A 195 24.67 2.86 -7.96
C ASP A 195 24.99 2.68 -9.47
N GLN A 196 23.98 2.47 -10.31
CA GLN A 196 24.14 2.28 -11.74
C GLN A 196 24.03 3.62 -12.45
N ALA A 197 25.00 3.93 -13.30
CA ALA A 197 24.99 5.15 -14.09
C ALA A 197 23.89 5.14 -15.17
N ASP A 198 23.51 3.95 -15.63
CA ASP A 198 22.53 3.73 -16.70
C ASP A 198 21.64 2.54 -16.32
N PRO A 199 20.65 2.75 -15.45
CA PRO A 199 19.77 1.67 -15.02
C PRO A 199 18.94 1.17 -16.22
N PRO A 200 18.62 -0.15 -16.26
CA PRO A 200 17.88 -0.73 -17.37
C PRO A 200 16.49 -0.12 -17.49
N ALA A 201 16.11 0.17 -18.74
CA ALA A 201 14.75 0.61 -19.04
C ALA A 201 13.73 -0.49 -18.66
N VAL A 202 12.74 -0.15 -17.87
CA VAL A 202 11.74 -1.09 -17.35
C VAL A 202 10.37 -0.78 -17.93
N ASP A 203 9.71 -1.81 -18.48
CA ASP A 203 8.30 -1.69 -18.84
C ASP A 203 7.42 -1.79 -17.60
N VAL A 204 6.93 -0.66 -17.14
CA VAL A 204 6.11 -0.56 -15.92
C VAL A 204 4.80 -1.34 -16.01
N THR A 205 4.29 -1.61 -17.22
CA THR A 205 3.04 -2.36 -17.39
C THR A 205 3.17 -3.81 -16.91
N LEU A 206 4.39 -4.33 -16.86
CA LEU A 206 4.69 -5.64 -16.29
C LEU A 206 4.62 -5.66 -14.75
N PHE A 207 4.51 -4.48 -14.10
CA PHE A 207 4.59 -4.34 -12.64
C PHE A 207 3.31 -3.78 -12.02
N GLY A 208 2.15 -4.01 -12.63
CA GLY A 208 0.86 -3.59 -12.09
C GLY A 208 0.52 -2.12 -12.34
N TRP A 209 1.09 -1.55 -13.39
CA TRP A 209 0.75 -0.24 -13.93
C TRP A 209 0.10 -0.39 -15.30
N GLU A 210 -0.70 0.57 -15.71
CA GLU A 210 -1.30 0.64 -17.04
C GLU A 210 -1.09 2.03 -17.65
N LYS A 211 -0.92 2.08 -18.97
CA LYS A 211 -0.86 3.32 -19.71
C LYS A 211 -2.26 3.73 -20.11
N LYS A 212 -2.65 4.97 -19.85
CA LYS A 212 -3.92 5.58 -20.25
C LYS A 212 -3.67 6.83 -21.06
N MET A 213 -4.54 7.10 -22.01
CA MET A 213 -4.53 8.37 -22.73
C MET A 213 -4.88 9.50 -21.78
N GLY A 214 -4.06 10.53 -21.73
CA GLY A 214 -4.31 11.76 -20.98
C GLY A 214 -5.36 12.64 -21.65
N LEU A 215 -5.66 13.78 -21.02
CA LEU A 215 -6.63 14.74 -21.54
C LEU A 215 -6.09 15.57 -22.71
N LYS A 216 -4.76 15.67 -22.82
CA LYS A 216 -4.09 16.38 -23.93
C LYS A 216 -3.72 15.38 -25.01
N GLU A 217 -3.75 15.84 -26.27
CA GLU A 217 -3.36 15.02 -27.41
C GLU A 217 -1.89 14.60 -27.28
N GLY A 218 -1.66 13.28 -27.34
CA GLY A 218 -0.30 12.70 -27.19
C GLY A 218 0.19 12.54 -25.74
N GLU A 219 -0.61 12.90 -24.73
CA GLU A 219 -0.27 12.68 -23.34
C GLU A 219 -0.56 11.22 -22.92
N GLU A 220 0.45 10.51 -22.46
CA GLU A 220 0.28 9.21 -21.78
C GLU A 220 0.38 9.38 -20.26
N LEU A 221 -0.59 8.81 -19.55
CA LEU A 221 -0.60 8.75 -18.10
C LEU A 221 -0.31 7.31 -17.65
N ILE A 222 0.60 7.17 -16.70
CA ILE A 222 0.86 5.89 -16.03
C ILE A 222 0.00 5.84 -14.77
N MET A 223 -0.91 4.87 -14.74
CA MET A 223 -1.88 4.71 -13.66
C MET A 223 -1.76 3.33 -13.02
N PRO A 224 -2.02 3.18 -11.72
CA PRO A 224 -2.09 1.86 -11.12
C PRO A 224 -3.17 1.02 -11.77
N THR A 225 -2.83 -0.20 -12.20
CA THR A 225 -3.83 -1.17 -12.69
C THR A 225 -4.84 -1.44 -11.61
N GLN A 226 -6.11 -1.25 -11.92
CA GLN A 226 -7.22 -1.52 -11.00
C GLN A 226 -7.71 -2.95 -11.15
N ASP A 227 -8.18 -3.52 -10.04
CA ASP A 227 -8.87 -4.81 -10.07
C ASP A 227 -10.26 -4.62 -10.71
N SER A 228 -10.44 -5.16 -11.89
CA SER A 228 -11.71 -5.20 -12.63
C SER A 228 -12.51 -6.47 -12.36
N SER A 229 -12.05 -7.34 -11.46
CA SER A 229 -12.74 -8.59 -11.14
C SER A 229 -14.11 -8.30 -10.54
N PRO A 230 -15.14 -9.07 -10.88
CA PRO A 230 -16.46 -8.91 -10.28
C PRO A 230 -16.37 -9.16 -8.77
N VAL A 231 -17.03 -8.30 -7.99
CA VAL A 231 -17.02 -8.34 -6.51
C VAL A 231 -17.62 -9.64 -5.96
N ALA A 232 -18.53 -10.25 -6.73
CA ALA A 232 -19.14 -11.53 -6.41
C ALA A 232 -19.49 -12.29 -7.69
N LEU A 233 -19.76 -13.59 -7.56
CA LEU A 233 -20.28 -14.38 -8.68
C LEU A 233 -21.57 -13.75 -9.23
N PRO A 234 -21.77 -13.67 -10.56
CA PRO A 234 -22.97 -13.09 -11.17
C PRO A 234 -24.26 -13.61 -10.56
N ALA A 235 -24.35 -14.92 -10.31
CA ALA A 235 -25.52 -15.53 -9.69
C ALA A 235 -25.83 -14.98 -8.28
N LEU A 236 -24.82 -14.59 -7.50
CA LEU A 236 -25.02 -13.96 -6.19
C LEU A 236 -25.50 -12.51 -6.34
N LEU A 237 -25.01 -11.79 -7.35
CA LEU A 237 -25.43 -10.43 -7.64
C LEU A 237 -26.90 -10.39 -8.11
N ASP A 238 -27.32 -11.38 -8.90
CA ASP A 238 -28.71 -11.52 -9.34
C ASP A 238 -29.66 -11.79 -8.17
N VAL A 239 -29.22 -12.58 -7.18
CA VAL A 239 -30.01 -12.88 -5.98
C VAL A 239 -30.21 -11.67 -5.08
N VAL A 240 -29.23 -10.78 -4.96
CA VAL A 240 -29.26 -9.64 -4.02
C VAL A 240 -29.53 -8.30 -4.68
N SER A 241 -29.78 -8.26 -5.98
CA SER A 241 -30.08 -7.03 -6.72
C SER A 241 -31.56 -6.89 -7.10
N CYS A 242 -32.07 -5.66 -7.14
CA CYS A 242 -33.41 -5.37 -7.63
C CYS A 242 -33.40 -4.50 -8.88
N GLY A 243 -34.44 -4.62 -9.71
CA GLY A 243 -34.71 -3.82 -10.91
C GLY A 243 -35.43 -2.50 -10.66
N CYS A 244 -35.50 -1.99 -9.45
CA CYS A 244 -36.24 -0.76 -9.12
C CYS A 244 -35.57 0.47 -9.76
N ARG A 245 -36.43 1.33 -10.39
CA ARG A 245 -35.99 2.59 -11.02
C ARG A 245 -36.27 3.79 -10.11
N ALA A 246 -35.51 4.88 -10.29
CA ALA A 246 -35.72 6.15 -9.61
C ALA A 246 -37.16 6.72 -9.77
N GLY A 247 -37.60 7.47 -8.75
CA GLY A 247 -38.83 8.30 -8.85
C GLY A 247 -40.15 7.62 -8.50
N LEU A 248 -40.12 6.41 -7.96
CA LEU A 248 -41.34 5.75 -7.49
C LEU A 248 -41.44 5.83 -5.96
N LYS A 249 -42.66 6.13 -5.46
CA LYS A 249 -42.97 6.26 -4.01
C LYS A 249 -42.43 5.09 -3.18
N PRO A 250 -42.20 5.28 -1.84
CA PRO A 250 -41.69 4.26 -0.95
C PRO A 250 -42.36 2.92 -1.21
N ARG A 251 -41.58 1.89 -1.55
CA ARG A 251 -42.15 0.62 -1.99
C ARG A 251 -42.16 -0.37 -0.85
N THR A 252 -43.35 -0.84 -0.54
CA THR A 252 -43.54 -2.05 0.24
C THR A 252 -42.85 -3.25 -0.43
N SER A 253 -42.50 -4.24 0.36
CA SER A 253 -41.80 -5.47 -0.01
C SER A 253 -42.26 -6.14 -1.32
N ALA A 254 -43.52 -5.91 -1.76
CA ALA A 254 -44.10 -6.57 -2.93
C ALA A 254 -43.50 -6.15 -4.28
N LYS A 255 -42.75 -5.07 -4.38
CA LYS A 255 -42.19 -4.55 -5.66
C LYS A 255 -40.68 -4.41 -5.73
N CYS A 256 -39.98 -4.60 -4.64
CA CYS A 256 -38.52 -4.62 -4.56
C CYS A 256 -38.04 -5.99 -4.09
N SER A 257 -37.32 -6.73 -4.92
CA SER A 257 -36.82 -8.06 -4.56
C SER A 257 -35.89 -8.04 -3.34
N CYS A 258 -35.11 -6.97 -3.14
CA CYS A 258 -34.31 -6.80 -1.94
C CYS A 258 -35.18 -6.63 -0.69
N ALA A 259 -36.17 -5.72 -0.72
CA ALA A 259 -37.10 -5.52 0.39
C ALA A 259 -37.96 -6.77 0.68
N ALA A 260 -38.37 -7.51 -0.35
CA ALA A 260 -39.07 -8.80 -0.21
C ALA A 260 -38.19 -9.86 0.48
N ALA A 261 -36.90 -9.82 0.28
CA ALA A 261 -35.92 -10.69 0.92
C ALA A 261 -35.44 -10.17 2.30
N GLY A 262 -36.01 -9.07 2.82
CA GLY A 262 -35.57 -8.45 4.08
C GLY A 262 -34.18 -7.81 4.01
N LEU A 263 -33.70 -7.41 2.82
CA LEU A 263 -32.42 -6.86 2.56
C LEU A 263 -32.46 -5.39 2.15
N ALA A 264 -31.49 -4.60 2.54
CA ALA A 264 -31.27 -3.27 1.99
C ALA A 264 -30.82 -3.36 0.52
N CYS A 265 -31.10 -2.32 -0.27
CA CYS A 265 -30.57 -2.21 -1.62
C CYS A 265 -29.08 -1.82 -1.58
N THR A 266 -28.31 -2.34 -2.53
CA THR A 266 -26.88 -2.11 -2.66
C THR A 266 -26.57 -1.32 -3.94
N SER A 267 -25.30 -0.93 -4.13
CA SER A 267 -24.80 -0.32 -5.36
C SER A 267 -24.98 -1.19 -6.62
N TYR A 268 -25.27 -2.49 -6.45
CA TYR A 268 -25.56 -3.43 -7.55
C TYR A 268 -27.01 -3.44 -7.99
N CYS A 269 -27.90 -2.84 -7.20
CA CYS A 269 -29.31 -2.66 -7.58
C CYS A 269 -29.43 -1.58 -8.67
N SER A 270 -30.51 -1.64 -9.48
CA SER A 270 -30.79 -0.59 -10.47
C SER A 270 -30.98 0.80 -9.85
N CYS A 271 -31.44 0.87 -8.58
CA CYS A 271 -31.55 2.09 -7.79
C CYS A 271 -30.23 2.48 -7.12
N LYS A 272 -29.18 1.64 -7.20
CA LYS A 272 -27.84 1.82 -6.60
C LYS A 272 -27.82 2.02 -5.09
N GLY A 273 -28.90 1.76 -4.37
CA GLY A 273 -29.04 2.06 -2.95
C GLY A 273 -28.93 3.55 -2.62
N ASN A 274 -29.04 4.44 -3.59
CA ASN A 274 -28.77 5.86 -3.44
C ASN A 274 -29.92 6.59 -2.75
N ASP A 275 -29.63 7.43 -1.79
CA ASP A 275 -30.60 8.28 -1.11
C ASP A 275 -31.27 9.21 -2.12
N GLY A 276 -32.60 9.36 -2.04
CA GLY A 276 -33.42 10.08 -3.02
C GLY A 276 -33.75 9.29 -4.31
N ILE A 277 -33.15 8.13 -4.56
CA ILE A 277 -33.45 7.26 -5.70
C ILE A 277 -34.02 5.93 -5.22
N CYS A 278 -33.48 5.36 -4.17
CA CYS A 278 -33.91 4.10 -3.59
C CYS A 278 -35.10 4.32 -2.65
N CYS A 279 -36.16 3.55 -2.91
CA CYS A 279 -37.39 3.60 -2.10
C CYS A 279 -37.48 2.40 -1.15
N ASN A 280 -36.42 1.70 -0.88
CA ASN A 280 -36.39 0.59 0.07
C ASN A 280 -36.18 1.15 1.48
N ILE A 281 -37.19 0.98 2.35
CA ILE A 281 -37.17 1.46 3.74
C ILE A 281 -35.96 0.92 4.53
N LEU A 282 -35.54 -0.32 4.26
CA LEU A 282 -34.37 -0.92 4.93
C LEU A 282 -33.05 -0.23 4.55
N THR A 283 -32.93 0.28 3.33
CA THR A 283 -31.78 1.06 2.89
C THR A 283 -31.73 2.41 3.63
N GLN A 284 -32.85 3.12 3.69
CA GLN A 284 -32.94 4.41 4.38
C GLN A 284 -32.71 4.29 5.88
N GLN A 285 -33.13 3.19 6.51
CA GLN A 285 -32.91 2.94 7.92
C GLN A 285 -31.45 2.62 8.25
N GLN A 286 -30.68 2.07 7.32
CA GLN A 286 -29.24 1.84 7.51
C GLN A 286 -28.44 3.15 7.44
N GLU A 287 -28.76 4.04 6.50
CA GLU A 287 -28.11 5.35 6.38
C GLU A 287 -28.37 6.24 7.61
N HIS A 288 -29.60 6.23 8.15
CA HIS A 288 -29.92 6.96 9.39
C HIS A 288 -29.20 6.39 10.61
N LYS A 289 -28.93 5.09 10.69
CA LYS A 289 -28.14 4.50 11.78
C LYS A 289 -26.66 4.84 11.66
N GLU A 290 -26.13 4.93 10.45
CA GLU A 290 -24.75 5.35 10.22
C GLU A 290 -24.55 6.84 10.49
N SER A 291 -25.56 7.70 10.29
CA SER A 291 -25.50 9.12 10.59
C SER A 291 -25.67 9.46 12.07
N ASP A 292 -26.46 8.69 12.81
CA ASP A 292 -26.64 8.86 14.27
C ASP A 292 -25.48 8.24 15.10
N GLU A 293 -24.83 7.20 14.58
CA GLU A 293 -23.65 6.60 15.24
C GLU A 293 -22.33 7.35 14.92
N GLY A 294 -22.34 8.28 13.95
CA GLY A 294 -21.19 9.14 13.58
C GLY A 294 -20.91 10.31 14.52
N SER A 295 -21.76 10.53 15.57
CA SER A 295 -21.52 11.55 16.61
C SER A 295 -21.02 10.98 17.93
N GLY A 296 -20.79 9.68 18.02
CA GLY A 296 -20.01 9.07 19.11
C GLY A 296 -18.54 9.29 18.79
N GLU A 297 -17.84 10.00 19.66
CA GLU A 297 -16.40 10.16 19.70
C GLU A 297 -15.75 8.83 19.30
N ASP A 298 -15.46 8.68 18.00
CA ASP A 298 -14.39 7.81 17.58
C ASP A 298 -13.16 8.39 18.25
N ASP A 299 -12.74 7.76 19.31
CA ASP A 299 -11.38 7.78 19.79
C ASP A 299 -10.54 7.15 18.63
N ASP A 300 -10.58 7.83 17.50
CA ASP A 300 -9.68 7.69 16.40
C ASP A 300 -8.35 8.23 16.94
N ARG A 301 -7.72 7.41 17.78
CA ARG A 301 -6.28 7.44 17.86
C ARG A 301 -5.82 7.09 16.44
N THR A 302 -5.95 8.06 15.56
CA THR A 302 -4.96 8.26 14.53
C THR A 302 -3.67 8.31 15.33
N ASP A 303 -2.98 7.19 15.36
CA ASP A 303 -1.56 7.23 15.63
C ASP A 303 -1.06 8.35 14.72
N GLU A 304 -0.77 9.51 15.33
CA GLU A 304 -0.06 10.61 14.69
C GLU A 304 1.37 10.10 14.47
N ASP A 305 1.48 9.06 13.62
CA ASP A 305 2.72 8.39 13.25
C ASP A 305 3.57 9.26 12.31
N SER A 306 3.10 10.48 11.98
CA SER A 306 3.83 11.35 11.05
C SER A 306 5.09 11.98 11.64
N GLU A 307 5.25 12.02 12.97
CA GLU A 307 6.46 12.57 13.61
C GLU A 307 7.43 11.50 14.12
N ASP A 308 6.99 10.23 14.24
CA ASP A 308 7.82 9.15 14.82
C ASP A 308 8.23 8.07 13.80
N GLU A 309 7.99 8.25 12.50
CA GLU A 309 8.36 7.24 11.50
C GLU A 309 9.85 6.88 11.56
N GLU A 310 10.72 7.84 11.84
CA GLU A 310 12.17 7.62 11.90
C GLU A 310 12.64 7.11 13.26
N ALA A 311 11.94 7.44 14.35
CA ALA A 311 12.22 6.86 15.66
C ALA A 311 12.04 5.32 15.67
N ALA A 312 11.24 4.79 14.77
CA ALA A 312 11.03 3.35 14.63
C ALA A 312 12.26 2.60 14.11
N PHE A 313 13.22 3.32 13.48
CA PHE A 313 14.47 2.75 12.96
C PHE A 313 15.64 2.87 13.94
N CYS A 314 15.56 3.69 14.99
CA CYS A 314 16.56 3.84 16.06
C CYS A 314 16.28 2.90 17.27
#